data_799be97ff71aec2650044f3de40aa74a
#
_entry.id   799be97ff71aec2650044f3de40aa74a
#
_cell.length_a   1.000
_cell.length_b   1.000
_cell.length_c   1.000
_cell.angle_alpha   90.00
_cell.angle_beta   90.00
_cell.angle_gamma   90.00
#
_symmetry.space_group_name_H-M   'P 1'
#
loop_
_entity.id
_entity.type
_entity.pdbx_description
1 polymer ?
#
loop_
_entity_poly.entity_id
_entity_poly.type
_entity_poly.pdbx_seq_one_letter_code
_entity_poly.pdbx_strand_id
1 'polypeptide(L)'
;MLDRNASVDEGLAPAGATPTLDDLPRRLADFDTLGEALDYAARGVRGVNFHDARGNLAEAYPFARMRDDALAHARRFIGLGIAPGDRVALIAETGPDFAACFFGAVYAGAWPVPLPLPTSFGGRDAYVDQLSIQLDSCDPALFLFPAELADMARAAAAKRKIDARAWESFAALAQSDAELPSASPDDIAYLQYSSGSTRFPHGVAVTHRQLLQNLHGHGFGLQVVETDRVISWLPWYHDMGLVGCLLSPVAMQMTVDYLKTEDFARRPLAWLDMITRNPGTSVSYSPTFGYDICSRRMSSQTRAEDRFDLSRWRIAGNGADMIRPDVMQAFVDSFAEAGFEASAFCPSYGLAEATLAVSLMPPGEGIRLELVEENELSGGEPDDEERPRRYRAVVNCGKPVAGMHIEIRGASDEILPERGIGKVYVRGTSVMHSYFRDEESTRACLSADGWLDTGDMGYMSKGYIFIVGRAKDMIIINGRNHWPQDIEWAVEQLPGFKSGDIAAFAITGPSGEETPAVLVHCRVSDPEERGKLRDDIRERVRAITGITPVVELVPPRTLPRTSSGKLSRTKARHLYLSGEIQPYDIAA
;
A
#
# COMPACT_ATOMS: atom_id res chain seq x y z
N MET A 1 -26.68 27.67 12.18
CA MET A 1 -26.65 27.01 10.87
C MET A 1 -25.33 27.39 10.24
N LEU A 2 -24.31 26.55 10.41
CA LEU A 2 -23.04 26.73 9.72
C LEU A 2 -23.28 26.36 8.28
N ASP A 3 -22.85 27.24 7.40
CA ASP A 3 -23.02 27.10 5.95
C ASP A 3 -22.34 25.80 5.48
N ARG A 4 -23.14 24.83 5.02
CA ARG A 4 -22.65 23.49 4.57
C ARG A 4 -21.78 23.55 3.33
N ASN A 5 -21.56 24.73 2.76
CA ASN A 5 -20.82 24.98 1.53
C ASN A 5 -19.50 25.74 1.72
N ALA A 6 -19.05 25.95 2.98
CA ALA A 6 -17.72 26.51 3.16
C ALA A 6 -16.67 25.51 2.61
N SER A 7 -15.93 25.91 1.58
CA SER A 7 -14.82 25.11 1.08
C SER A 7 -13.77 24.98 2.18
N VAL A 8 -13.20 23.80 2.34
CA VAL A 8 -12.07 23.55 3.26
C VAL A 8 -10.89 24.42 2.91
N ASP A 9 -10.88 24.90 1.71
CA ASP A 9 -9.76 25.61 1.18
C ASP A 9 -10.24 26.75 0.28
N GLU A 10 -10.19 27.94 0.80
CA GLU A 10 -10.27 29.13 -0.06
C GLU A 10 -9.19 29.09 -1.15
N GLY A 11 -8.25 28.12 -1.06
CA GLY A 11 -7.12 27.88 -1.96
C GLY A 11 -7.37 26.97 -3.15
N LEU A 12 -8.61 26.61 -3.51
CA LEU A 12 -8.91 26.21 -4.89
C LEU A 12 -8.96 27.44 -5.81
N ALA A 13 -8.11 28.40 -5.50
CA ALA A 13 -7.87 29.56 -6.30
C ALA A 13 -7.30 29.15 -7.68
N PRO A 14 -7.54 29.95 -8.75
CA PRO A 14 -7.02 29.69 -10.08
C PRO A 14 -5.50 29.52 -10.09
N ALA A 15 -4.99 28.73 -11.03
CA ALA A 15 -3.57 28.47 -11.19
C ALA A 15 -2.75 29.78 -11.10
N GLY A 16 -1.84 29.85 -10.10
CA GLY A 16 -1.02 31.03 -9.83
C GLY A 16 -1.36 31.84 -8.56
N ALA A 17 -2.43 31.48 -7.83
CA ALA A 17 -2.71 32.13 -6.56
C ALA A 17 -1.75 31.63 -5.46
N THR A 18 -1.27 32.53 -4.62
CA THR A 18 -0.49 32.19 -3.43
C THR A 18 -1.38 31.38 -2.47
N PRO A 19 -0.92 30.21 -1.95
CA PRO A 19 -1.71 29.45 -0.99
C PRO A 19 -2.02 30.28 0.25
N THR A 20 -3.28 30.27 0.68
CA THR A 20 -3.65 30.82 1.99
C THR A 20 -3.25 29.82 3.07
N LEU A 21 -2.48 30.27 4.05
CA LEU A 21 -2.11 29.50 5.24
C LEU A 21 -3.10 29.83 6.35
N ASP A 22 -3.48 28.82 7.14
CA ASP A 22 -4.22 29.10 8.36
C ASP A 22 -3.28 29.54 9.49
N ASP A 23 -3.83 30.20 10.51
CA ASP A 23 -3.05 30.67 11.65
C ASP A 23 -2.78 29.58 12.69
N LEU A 24 -3.23 28.34 12.45
CA LEU A 24 -3.03 27.23 13.38
C LEU A 24 -1.59 26.72 13.30
N PRO A 25 -0.78 26.81 14.39
CA PRO A 25 0.58 26.32 14.39
C PRO A 25 0.64 24.84 14.07
N ARG A 26 1.55 24.42 13.18
CA ARG A 26 1.71 22.99 12.86
C ARG A 26 2.29 22.21 14.02
N ARG A 27 1.72 21.04 14.23
CA ARG A 27 2.25 20.00 15.11
C ARG A 27 2.48 18.74 14.29
N LEU A 28 3.71 18.25 14.26
CA LEU A 28 4.07 17.05 13.48
C LEU A 28 3.76 15.79 14.28
N ALA A 29 2.47 15.45 14.38
CA ALA A 29 1.93 14.30 15.12
C ALA A 29 2.34 14.27 16.62
N ASP A 30 2.58 15.43 17.21
CA ASP A 30 2.92 15.60 18.63
C ASP A 30 1.64 15.65 19.48
N PHE A 31 1.01 14.50 19.67
CA PHE A 31 -0.22 14.28 20.44
C PHE A 31 -0.14 12.95 21.19
N ASP A 32 -0.95 12.82 22.25
CA ASP A 32 -1.06 11.58 22.99
C ASP A 32 -2.02 10.59 22.32
N THR A 33 -3.09 11.09 21.69
CA THR A 33 -4.09 10.25 21.03
C THR A 33 -4.47 10.77 19.65
N LEU A 34 -5.00 9.89 18.80
CA LEU A 34 -5.51 10.27 17.48
C LEU A 34 -6.74 11.19 17.57
N GLY A 35 -7.57 11.04 18.62
CA GLY A 35 -8.67 11.94 18.88
C GLY A 35 -8.19 13.38 19.15
N GLU A 36 -7.17 13.55 19.98
CA GLU A 36 -6.56 14.87 20.23
C GLU A 36 -5.96 15.50 18.97
N ALA A 37 -5.39 14.68 18.08
CA ALA A 37 -4.87 15.17 16.79
C ALA A 37 -6.00 15.75 15.94
N LEU A 38 -7.16 15.07 15.86
CA LEU A 38 -8.33 15.60 15.14
C LEU A 38 -8.93 16.82 15.85
N ASP A 39 -9.02 16.81 17.18
CA ASP A 39 -9.49 17.96 17.96
C ASP A 39 -8.65 19.21 17.69
N TYR A 40 -7.33 19.03 17.58
CA TYR A 40 -6.42 20.13 17.24
C TYR A 40 -6.61 20.58 15.79
N ALA A 41 -6.59 19.64 14.83
CA ALA A 41 -6.75 19.93 13.41
C ALA A 41 -8.08 20.64 13.09
N ALA A 42 -9.16 20.29 13.84
CA ALA A 42 -10.49 20.88 13.72
C ALA A 42 -10.56 22.36 14.11
N ARG A 43 -9.52 22.90 14.74
CA ARG A 43 -9.44 24.34 15.07
C ARG A 43 -9.01 25.19 13.88
N GLY A 44 -8.44 24.59 12.84
CA GLY A 44 -7.99 25.24 11.62
C GLY A 44 -9.03 25.13 10.50
N VAL A 45 -8.63 25.59 9.31
CA VAL A 45 -9.52 25.65 8.12
C VAL A 45 -9.32 24.44 7.18
N ARG A 46 -8.36 23.57 7.44
CA ARG A 46 -7.94 22.46 6.55
C ARG A 46 -8.84 21.24 6.71
N GLY A 47 -8.72 20.29 5.78
CA GLY A 47 -9.52 19.08 5.80
C GLY A 47 -9.25 18.17 4.59
N VAL A 48 -10.25 17.35 4.26
CA VAL A 48 -10.24 16.42 3.15
C VAL A 48 -11.12 16.92 2.03
N ASN A 49 -10.59 17.01 0.82
CA ASN A 49 -11.33 17.34 -0.39
C ASN A 49 -11.54 16.07 -1.20
N PHE A 50 -12.77 15.72 -1.49
CA PHE A 50 -13.10 14.58 -2.37
C PHE A 50 -13.33 15.07 -3.78
N HIS A 51 -12.70 14.43 -4.74
CA HIS A 51 -12.75 14.80 -6.16
C HIS A 51 -13.50 13.75 -6.98
N ASP A 52 -14.15 14.23 -8.04
CA ASP A 52 -14.81 13.36 -9.02
C ASP A 52 -13.78 12.64 -9.93
N ALA A 53 -14.26 11.73 -10.78
CA ALA A 53 -13.42 10.98 -11.73
C ALA A 53 -12.65 11.85 -12.75
N ARG A 54 -12.91 13.15 -12.79
CA ARG A 54 -12.17 14.13 -13.63
C ARG A 54 -11.21 14.98 -12.80
N GLY A 55 -11.12 14.69 -11.51
CA GLY A 55 -10.31 15.46 -10.57
C GLY A 55 -10.88 16.85 -10.28
N ASN A 56 -12.19 17.08 -10.44
CA ASN A 56 -12.82 18.30 -9.97
C ASN A 56 -13.30 18.10 -8.53
N LEU A 57 -13.25 19.16 -7.70
CA LEU A 57 -13.77 19.12 -6.35
C LEU A 57 -15.25 18.77 -6.36
N ALA A 58 -15.62 17.68 -5.73
CA ALA A 58 -16.99 17.22 -5.54
C ALA A 58 -17.52 17.60 -4.16
N GLU A 59 -16.71 17.41 -3.10
CA GLU A 59 -17.07 17.73 -1.73
C GLU A 59 -15.83 18.17 -0.95
N ALA A 60 -15.97 19.28 -0.21
CA ALA A 60 -15.01 19.71 0.81
C ALA A 60 -15.46 19.22 2.19
N TYR A 61 -14.55 18.58 2.93
CA TYR A 61 -14.83 18.03 4.26
C TYR A 61 -13.82 18.56 5.29
N PRO A 62 -14.08 19.75 5.88
CA PRO A 62 -13.21 20.34 6.90
C PRO A 62 -12.98 19.40 8.08
N PHE A 63 -11.79 19.42 8.69
CA PHE A 63 -11.53 18.66 9.91
C PHE A 63 -12.50 19.03 11.04
N ALA A 64 -12.96 20.28 11.08
CA ALA A 64 -14.02 20.70 12.03
C ALA A 64 -15.32 19.91 11.83
N ARG A 65 -15.79 19.78 10.58
CA ARG A 65 -16.97 18.97 10.26
C ARG A 65 -16.73 17.48 10.51
N MET A 66 -15.56 16.97 10.11
CA MET A 66 -15.17 15.57 10.37
C MET A 66 -15.21 15.24 11.85
N ARG A 67 -14.70 16.14 12.71
CA ARG A 67 -14.74 15.99 14.16
C ARG A 67 -16.18 15.97 14.70
N ASP A 68 -17.01 16.90 14.26
CA ASP A 68 -18.40 16.98 14.73
C ASP A 68 -19.20 15.74 14.32
N ASP A 69 -19.06 15.28 13.08
CA ASP A 69 -19.69 14.05 12.58
C ASP A 69 -19.15 12.82 13.34
N ALA A 70 -17.85 12.75 13.60
CA ALA A 70 -17.22 11.67 14.36
C ALA A 70 -17.73 11.62 15.81
N LEU A 71 -17.85 12.74 16.49
CA LEU A 71 -18.40 12.82 17.85
C LEU A 71 -19.89 12.39 17.88
N ALA A 72 -20.65 12.76 16.86
CA ALA A 72 -22.03 12.31 16.72
C ALA A 72 -22.10 10.78 16.52
N HIS A 73 -21.18 10.20 15.73
CA HIS A 73 -21.09 8.76 15.55
C HIS A 73 -20.59 8.04 16.81
N ALA A 74 -19.64 8.60 17.54
CA ALA A 74 -19.20 8.05 18.82
C ALA A 74 -20.39 7.88 19.80
N ARG A 75 -21.25 8.89 19.91
CA ARG A 75 -22.47 8.81 20.73
C ARG A 75 -23.46 7.75 20.23
N ARG A 76 -23.55 7.53 18.91
CA ARG A 76 -24.37 6.46 18.35
C ARG A 76 -23.79 5.08 18.66
N PHE A 77 -22.47 4.91 18.59
CA PHE A 77 -21.80 3.66 18.99
C PHE A 77 -22.10 3.33 20.44
N ILE A 78 -21.95 4.29 21.35
CA ILE A 78 -22.28 4.10 22.76
C ILE A 78 -23.78 3.77 22.93
N GLY A 79 -24.66 4.44 22.19
CA GLY A 79 -26.10 4.17 22.19
C GLY A 79 -26.48 2.76 21.73
N LEU A 80 -25.65 2.13 20.91
CA LEU A 80 -25.77 0.71 20.52
C LEU A 80 -25.13 -0.27 21.53
N GLY A 81 -24.50 0.24 22.61
CA GLY A 81 -23.82 -0.58 23.60
C GLY A 81 -22.39 -0.98 23.20
N ILE A 82 -21.81 -0.34 22.17
CA ILE A 82 -20.40 -0.51 21.83
C ILE A 82 -19.55 0.04 22.96
N ALA A 83 -18.66 -0.78 23.48
CA ALA A 83 -17.78 -0.48 24.59
C ALA A 83 -16.32 -0.27 24.15
N PRO A 84 -15.47 0.38 24.95
CA PRO A 84 -14.04 0.44 24.71
C PRO A 84 -13.45 -0.97 24.50
N GLY A 85 -12.64 -1.11 23.44
CA GLY A 85 -12.05 -2.39 23.03
C GLY A 85 -12.91 -3.24 22.09
N ASP A 86 -14.17 -2.89 21.84
CA ASP A 86 -14.96 -3.52 20.80
C ASP A 86 -14.46 -3.15 19.41
N ARG A 87 -14.61 -4.07 18.45
CA ARG A 87 -14.21 -3.83 17.06
C ARG A 87 -15.42 -3.38 16.26
N VAL A 88 -15.23 -2.33 15.46
CA VAL A 88 -16.20 -1.83 14.50
C VAL A 88 -15.63 -2.03 13.10
N ALA A 89 -16.13 -3.04 12.38
CA ALA A 89 -15.71 -3.30 11.02
C ALA A 89 -16.32 -2.26 10.06
N LEU A 90 -15.51 -1.71 9.17
CA LEU A 90 -15.89 -0.62 8.26
C LEU A 90 -15.44 -0.96 6.85
N ILE A 91 -16.34 -1.05 5.87
CA ILE A 91 -15.91 -1.08 4.47
C ILE A 91 -15.25 0.25 4.14
N ALA A 92 -13.97 0.21 3.75
CA ALA A 92 -13.15 1.41 3.60
C ALA A 92 -13.39 2.11 2.24
N GLU A 93 -14.65 2.53 2.02
CA GLU A 93 -14.97 3.42 0.90
C GLU A 93 -14.36 4.81 1.15
N THR A 94 -13.70 5.35 0.12
CA THR A 94 -13.13 6.71 0.20
C THR A 94 -14.26 7.74 0.19
N GLY A 95 -14.57 8.30 1.36
CA GLY A 95 -15.67 9.24 1.53
C GLY A 95 -15.85 9.72 2.98
N PRO A 96 -16.69 10.74 3.21
CA PRO A 96 -16.93 11.31 4.54
C PRO A 96 -17.44 10.30 5.55
N ASP A 97 -18.33 9.38 5.14
CA ASP A 97 -18.97 8.43 6.05
C ASP A 97 -17.96 7.49 6.70
N PHE A 98 -17.02 6.96 5.89
CA PHE A 98 -15.95 6.13 6.45
C PHE A 98 -15.09 6.93 7.43
N ALA A 99 -14.64 8.14 7.05
CA ALA A 99 -13.78 8.96 7.90
C ALA A 99 -14.49 9.31 9.23
N ALA A 100 -15.75 9.74 9.17
CA ALA A 100 -16.53 10.04 10.36
C ALA A 100 -16.76 8.83 11.26
N CYS A 101 -17.07 7.65 10.69
CA CYS A 101 -17.25 6.41 11.45
C CYS A 101 -15.94 5.90 12.04
N PHE A 102 -14.83 6.01 11.29
CA PHE A 102 -13.50 5.63 11.77
C PHE A 102 -13.12 6.44 13.03
N PHE A 103 -13.14 7.77 12.93
CA PHE A 103 -12.83 8.63 14.08
C PHE A 103 -13.90 8.54 15.17
N GLY A 104 -15.16 8.30 14.80
CA GLY A 104 -16.24 8.06 15.76
C GLY A 104 -15.98 6.82 16.62
N ALA A 105 -15.50 5.72 16.02
CA ALA A 105 -15.09 4.53 16.77
C ALA A 105 -13.90 4.83 17.69
N VAL A 106 -12.91 5.60 17.20
CA VAL A 106 -11.75 6.03 18.02
C VAL A 106 -12.23 6.84 19.24
N TYR A 107 -13.14 7.82 19.08
CA TYR A 107 -13.68 8.60 20.21
C TYR A 107 -14.54 7.77 21.17
N ALA A 108 -15.16 6.69 20.69
CA ALA A 108 -15.90 5.76 21.54
C ALA A 108 -14.99 4.73 22.25
N GLY A 109 -13.66 4.80 22.03
CA GLY A 109 -12.70 3.81 22.55
C GLY A 109 -12.79 2.44 21.86
N ALA A 110 -13.60 2.33 20.80
CA ALA A 110 -13.70 1.12 19.98
C ALA A 110 -12.59 1.10 18.92
N TRP A 111 -12.31 -0.08 18.38
CA TRP A 111 -11.27 -0.25 17.37
C TRP A 111 -11.89 -0.31 15.98
N PRO A 112 -11.78 0.74 15.16
CA PRO A 112 -12.18 0.66 13.77
C PRO A 112 -11.30 -0.34 13.01
N VAL A 113 -11.94 -1.15 12.17
CA VAL A 113 -11.29 -2.19 11.36
C VAL A 113 -11.60 -1.93 9.89
N PRO A 114 -10.73 -1.26 9.14
CA PRO A 114 -10.92 -1.02 7.72
C PRO A 114 -10.90 -2.32 6.91
N LEU A 115 -11.97 -2.59 6.17
CA LEU A 115 -12.11 -3.75 5.31
C LEU A 115 -12.11 -3.36 3.83
N PRO A 116 -11.58 -4.20 2.92
CA PRO A 116 -11.43 -3.86 1.53
C PRO A 116 -12.75 -3.76 0.78
N LEU A 117 -12.76 -2.94 -0.26
CA LEU A 117 -13.81 -2.89 -1.28
C LEU A 117 -13.71 -4.11 -2.23
N PRO A 118 -14.82 -4.48 -2.93
CA PRO A 118 -14.76 -5.51 -3.94
C PRO A 118 -13.80 -5.11 -5.07
N THR A 119 -12.97 -6.05 -5.49
CA THR A 119 -12.08 -5.86 -6.63
C THR A 119 -12.71 -6.36 -7.92
N SER A 120 -12.37 -5.76 -9.06
CA SER A 120 -12.89 -6.15 -10.38
C SER A 120 -12.51 -7.59 -10.80
N PHE A 121 -11.69 -8.29 -10.03
CA PHE A 121 -11.08 -9.57 -10.41
C PHE A 121 -11.61 -10.79 -9.64
N GLY A 122 -12.37 -10.61 -8.56
CA GLY A 122 -12.70 -11.72 -7.65
C GLY A 122 -14.10 -12.30 -7.78
N GLY A 123 -15.03 -11.61 -8.43
CA GLY A 123 -16.45 -11.98 -8.40
C GLY A 123 -17.12 -11.78 -7.04
N ARG A 124 -18.47 -11.89 -7.01
CA ARG A 124 -19.28 -11.64 -5.81
C ARG A 124 -18.97 -12.62 -4.68
N ASP A 125 -18.96 -13.92 -4.98
CA ASP A 125 -18.84 -14.97 -3.97
C ASP A 125 -17.46 -14.95 -3.30
N ALA A 126 -16.39 -14.76 -4.07
CA ALA A 126 -15.04 -14.65 -3.55
C ALA A 126 -14.87 -13.43 -2.62
N TYR A 127 -15.54 -12.31 -2.93
CA TYR A 127 -15.54 -11.15 -2.05
C TYR A 127 -16.31 -11.39 -0.75
N VAL A 128 -17.49 -12.03 -0.82
CA VAL A 128 -18.28 -12.41 0.36
C VAL A 128 -17.49 -13.37 1.25
N ASP A 129 -16.80 -14.35 0.68
CA ASP A 129 -15.96 -15.27 1.44
C ASP A 129 -14.76 -14.56 2.08
N GLN A 130 -14.10 -13.66 1.38
CA GLN A 130 -13.02 -12.83 1.93
C GLN A 130 -13.51 -11.99 3.11
N LEU A 131 -14.65 -11.30 2.96
CA LEU A 131 -15.26 -10.52 4.05
C LEU A 131 -15.62 -11.40 5.23
N SER A 132 -16.24 -12.57 4.99
CA SER A 132 -16.59 -13.50 6.06
C SER A 132 -15.37 -13.89 6.89
N ILE A 133 -14.24 -14.22 6.24
CA ILE A 133 -12.98 -14.57 6.91
C ILE A 133 -12.45 -13.40 7.75
N GLN A 134 -12.49 -12.19 7.23
CA GLN A 134 -12.02 -11.00 7.95
C GLN A 134 -12.94 -10.66 9.13
N LEU A 135 -14.26 -10.74 8.96
CA LEU A 135 -15.22 -10.58 10.04
C LEU A 135 -15.06 -11.66 11.12
N ASP A 136 -14.77 -12.91 10.73
CA ASP A 136 -14.47 -13.99 11.66
C ASP A 136 -13.19 -13.70 12.46
N SER A 137 -12.17 -13.17 11.82
CA SER A 137 -10.88 -12.83 12.44
C SER A 137 -10.99 -11.66 13.43
N CYS A 138 -11.65 -10.55 13.05
CA CYS A 138 -11.76 -9.39 13.93
C CYS A 138 -12.91 -9.47 14.93
N ASP A 139 -13.89 -10.38 14.73
CA ASP A 139 -15.04 -10.60 15.64
C ASP A 139 -15.68 -9.25 16.06
N PRO A 140 -16.25 -8.49 15.12
CA PRO A 140 -16.71 -7.13 15.39
C PRO A 140 -18.08 -7.13 16.07
N ALA A 141 -18.30 -6.17 16.97
CA ALA A 141 -19.60 -5.91 17.57
C ALA A 141 -20.57 -5.25 16.58
N LEU A 142 -20.04 -4.52 15.60
CA LEU A 142 -20.81 -3.85 14.55
C LEU A 142 -20.05 -3.87 13.23
N PHE A 143 -20.79 -4.01 12.12
CA PHE A 143 -20.25 -3.92 10.76
C PHE A 143 -21.00 -2.87 9.96
N LEU A 144 -20.27 -1.86 9.46
CA LEU A 144 -20.82 -0.75 8.68
C LEU A 144 -20.30 -0.77 7.24
N PHE A 145 -21.17 -0.39 6.29
CA PHE A 145 -20.90 -0.49 4.86
C PHE A 145 -21.73 0.50 4.03
N PRO A 146 -21.33 0.85 2.81
CA PRO A 146 -22.14 1.62 1.87
C PRO A 146 -23.36 0.82 1.41
N ALA A 147 -24.48 1.50 1.16
CA ALA A 147 -25.77 0.86 0.81
C ALA A 147 -25.67 -0.01 -0.44
N GLU A 148 -24.83 0.35 -1.40
CA GLU A 148 -24.63 -0.39 -2.64
C GLU A 148 -24.02 -1.79 -2.42
N LEU A 149 -23.33 -2.00 -1.30
CA LEU A 149 -22.73 -3.28 -0.92
C LEU A 149 -23.60 -4.10 0.05
N ALA A 150 -24.81 -3.63 0.40
CA ALA A 150 -25.64 -4.20 1.45
C ALA A 150 -25.89 -5.72 1.30
N ASP A 151 -26.16 -6.20 0.09
CA ASP A 151 -26.41 -7.64 -0.14
C ASP A 151 -25.18 -8.50 0.13
N MET A 152 -24.00 -8.05 -0.29
CA MET A 152 -22.75 -8.78 -0.07
C MET A 152 -22.30 -8.67 1.40
N ALA A 153 -22.41 -7.50 2.00
CA ALA A 153 -22.06 -7.26 3.38
C ALA A 153 -22.92 -8.08 4.35
N ARG A 154 -24.23 -8.10 4.14
CA ARG A 154 -25.15 -8.90 4.95
C ARG A 154 -24.94 -10.41 4.76
N ALA A 155 -24.65 -10.85 3.52
CA ALA A 155 -24.33 -12.25 3.25
C ALA A 155 -23.06 -12.68 4.00
N ALA A 156 -22.03 -11.84 4.04
CA ALA A 156 -20.81 -12.11 4.80
C ALA A 156 -21.05 -12.15 6.32
N ALA A 157 -21.86 -11.23 6.86
CA ALA A 157 -22.16 -11.12 8.28
C ALA A 157 -23.12 -12.21 8.80
N ALA A 158 -23.95 -12.81 7.92
CA ALA A 158 -25.02 -13.73 8.30
C ALA A 158 -24.52 -14.98 9.02
N LYS A 159 -23.32 -15.46 8.71
CA LYS A 159 -22.72 -16.65 9.31
C LYS A 159 -22.52 -16.52 10.83
N ARG A 160 -22.30 -15.30 11.34
CA ARG A 160 -21.99 -14.99 12.75
C ARG A 160 -23.01 -14.11 13.45
N LYS A 161 -24.12 -13.76 12.80
CA LYS A 161 -25.17 -12.88 13.35
C LYS A 161 -24.63 -11.52 13.83
N ILE A 162 -23.64 -10.98 13.13
CA ILE A 162 -23.09 -9.64 13.41
C ILE A 162 -24.17 -8.60 13.09
N ASP A 163 -24.30 -7.56 13.93
CA ASP A 163 -25.11 -6.39 13.60
C ASP A 163 -24.46 -5.66 12.42
N ALA A 164 -25.17 -5.63 11.29
CA ALA A 164 -24.63 -5.18 10.01
C ALA A 164 -25.55 -4.12 9.39
N ARG A 165 -25.05 -2.89 9.27
CA ARG A 165 -25.84 -1.71 8.90
C ARG A 165 -25.19 -0.90 7.77
N ALA A 166 -26.04 -0.33 6.90
CA ALA A 166 -25.57 0.71 5.97
C ALA A 166 -25.31 2.03 6.73
N TRP A 167 -24.42 2.86 6.16
CA TRP A 167 -24.04 4.16 6.73
C TRP A 167 -25.26 5.01 7.11
N GLU A 168 -26.23 5.14 6.20
CA GLU A 168 -27.42 5.96 6.37
C GLU A 168 -28.29 5.44 7.51
N SER A 169 -28.44 4.12 7.61
CA SER A 169 -29.20 3.48 8.69
C SER A 169 -28.54 3.70 10.06
N PHE A 170 -27.22 3.68 10.12
CA PHE A 170 -26.46 3.98 11.32
C PHE A 170 -26.54 5.47 11.68
N ALA A 171 -26.37 6.36 10.69
CA ALA A 171 -26.44 7.81 10.87
C ALA A 171 -27.83 8.30 11.34
N ALA A 172 -28.90 7.55 11.04
CA ALA A 172 -30.26 7.86 11.49
C ALA A 172 -30.55 7.50 12.96
N LEU A 173 -29.63 6.77 13.64
CA LEU A 173 -29.83 6.41 15.05
C LEU A 173 -29.75 7.63 15.98
N ALA A 174 -30.46 7.52 17.09
CA ALA A 174 -30.33 8.51 18.16
C ALA A 174 -28.93 8.49 18.77
N GLN A 175 -28.45 9.65 19.17
CA GLN A 175 -27.22 9.82 19.91
C GLN A 175 -27.45 9.56 21.40
N SER A 176 -26.52 8.92 22.07
CA SER A 176 -26.49 8.78 23.52
C SER A 176 -25.99 10.09 24.16
N ASP A 177 -26.52 10.42 25.33
CA ASP A 177 -26.05 11.53 26.16
C ASP A 177 -24.88 11.12 27.08
N ALA A 178 -24.46 9.86 27.05
CA ALA A 178 -23.35 9.38 27.87
C ALA A 178 -22.04 10.09 27.51
N GLU A 179 -21.19 10.26 28.53
CA GLU A 179 -19.85 10.81 28.33
C GLU A 179 -19.02 9.87 27.47
N LEU A 180 -18.16 10.44 26.62
CA LEU A 180 -17.21 9.70 25.83
C LEU A 180 -16.07 9.21 26.74
N PRO A 181 -15.57 7.98 26.54
CA PRO A 181 -14.43 7.50 27.30
C PRO A 181 -13.18 8.31 26.97
N SER A 182 -12.29 8.47 27.94
CA SER A 182 -10.96 9.01 27.69
C SER A 182 -10.05 7.93 27.14
N ALA A 183 -9.28 8.22 26.10
CA ALA A 183 -8.28 7.33 25.55
C ALA A 183 -6.91 7.57 26.18
N SER A 184 -6.12 6.50 26.31
CA SER A 184 -4.70 6.54 26.69
C SER A 184 -3.81 6.32 25.47
N PRO A 185 -2.57 6.84 25.45
CA PRO A 185 -1.62 6.58 24.36
C PRO A 185 -1.38 5.09 24.08
N ASP A 186 -1.51 4.23 25.08
CA ASP A 186 -1.29 2.79 24.96
C ASP A 186 -2.55 1.99 24.60
N ASP A 187 -3.70 2.64 24.50
CA ASP A 187 -4.92 2.02 23.98
C ASP A 187 -4.78 1.78 22.46
N ILE A 188 -5.46 0.73 21.98
CA ILE A 188 -5.49 0.43 20.56
C ILE A 188 -6.33 1.50 19.84
N ALA A 189 -5.73 2.16 18.85
CA ALA A 189 -6.37 3.16 18.02
C ALA A 189 -7.20 2.51 16.89
N TYR A 190 -6.69 1.42 16.29
CA TYR A 190 -7.35 0.70 15.20
C TYR A 190 -6.72 -0.67 14.97
N LEU A 191 -7.41 -1.51 14.18
CA LEU A 191 -6.92 -2.80 13.72
C LEU A 191 -6.70 -2.76 12.21
N GLN A 192 -5.45 -2.93 11.75
CA GLN A 192 -5.07 -2.92 10.34
C GLN A 192 -4.79 -4.33 9.85
N TYR A 193 -5.48 -4.75 8.78
CA TYR A 193 -5.11 -5.99 8.11
C TYR A 193 -3.85 -5.80 7.26
N SER A 194 -2.84 -6.66 7.47
CA SER A 194 -1.66 -6.69 6.63
C SER A 194 -2.02 -7.17 5.22
N SER A 195 -1.33 -6.62 4.21
CA SER A 195 -1.48 -7.07 2.82
C SER A 195 -0.81 -8.42 2.53
N GLY A 196 -0.45 -9.16 3.57
CA GLY A 196 0.40 -10.34 3.56
C GLY A 196 0.08 -11.34 2.45
N SER A 197 1.13 -11.99 1.95
CA SER A 197 1.08 -13.06 0.96
C SER A 197 0.58 -14.39 1.54
N THR A 198 0.10 -14.40 2.79
CA THR A 198 -0.53 -15.56 3.44
C THR A 198 -1.97 -15.72 2.94
N ARG A 199 -2.50 -16.94 3.06
CA ARG A 199 -3.88 -17.27 2.69
C ARG A 199 -4.90 -16.41 3.47
N PHE A 200 -4.52 -15.96 4.66
CA PHE A 200 -5.34 -15.16 5.57
C PHE A 200 -4.54 -13.93 6.01
N PRO A 201 -5.06 -12.70 5.80
CA PRO A 201 -4.44 -11.48 6.33
C PRO A 201 -4.43 -11.49 7.87
N HIS A 202 -3.33 -11.07 8.48
CA HIS A 202 -3.24 -10.91 9.93
C HIS A 202 -3.71 -9.50 10.32
N GLY A 203 -4.46 -9.39 11.41
CA GLY A 203 -4.87 -8.11 11.98
C GLY A 203 -3.77 -7.55 12.89
N VAL A 204 -3.20 -6.43 12.53
CA VAL A 204 -2.21 -5.71 13.34
C VAL A 204 -2.94 -4.73 14.25
N ALA A 205 -2.83 -4.90 15.56
CA ALA A 205 -3.36 -3.99 16.55
C ALA A 205 -2.38 -2.83 16.77
N VAL A 206 -2.79 -1.61 16.41
CA VAL A 206 -1.94 -0.41 16.47
C VAL A 206 -2.42 0.51 17.59
N THR A 207 -1.54 0.87 18.53
CA THR A 207 -1.84 1.81 19.60
C THR A 207 -1.75 3.27 19.11
N HIS A 208 -2.37 4.20 19.84
CA HIS A 208 -2.22 5.63 19.56
C HIS A 208 -0.76 6.05 19.58
N ARG A 209 0.01 5.58 20.55
CA ARG A 209 1.45 5.86 20.67
C ARG A 209 2.22 5.37 19.45
N GLN A 210 2.01 4.12 19.02
CA GLN A 210 2.67 3.56 17.84
C GLN A 210 2.38 4.38 16.59
N LEU A 211 1.10 4.69 16.37
CA LEU A 211 0.66 5.51 15.24
C LEU A 211 1.34 6.88 15.23
N LEU A 212 1.19 7.64 16.31
CA LEU A 212 1.66 9.03 16.35
C LEU A 212 3.19 9.13 16.30
N GLN A 213 3.91 8.18 16.91
CA GLN A 213 5.36 8.13 16.79
C GLN A 213 5.83 7.78 15.38
N ASN A 214 5.14 6.85 14.69
CA ASN A 214 5.44 6.59 13.28
C ASN A 214 5.18 7.83 12.41
N LEU A 215 4.04 8.49 12.61
CA LEU A 215 3.68 9.70 11.88
C LEU A 215 4.65 10.85 12.17
N HIS A 216 5.12 11.01 13.41
CA HIS A 216 6.15 11.99 13.77
C HIS A 216 7.44 11.72 12.97
N GLY A 217 7.94 10.48 13.00
CA GLY A 217 9.13 10.08 12.24
C GLY A 217 8.96 10.26 10.72
N HIS A 218 7.76 9.95 10.20
CA HIS A 218 7.40 10.14 8.81
C HIS A 218 7.40 11.62 8.41
N GLY A 219 6.70 12.48 9.18
CA GLY A 219 6.64 13.92 8.90
C GLY A 219 7.99 14.62 8.99
N PHE A 220 8.81 14.22 9.98
CA PHE A 220 10.17 14.71 10.12
C PHE A 220 11.06 14.26 8.94
N GLY A 221 10.95 12.98 8.54
CA GLY A 221 11.69 12.42 7.40
C GLY A 221 11.33 13.09 6.07
N LEU A 222 10.05 13.41 5.85
CA LEU A 222 9.58 14.15 4.69
C LEU A 222 9.84 15.65 4.74
N GLN A 223 10.34 16.17 5.87
CA GLN A 223 10.56 17.60 6.07
C GLN A 223 9.32 18.42 5.68
N VAL A 224 8.17 18.05 6.26
CA VAL A 224 6.86 18.66 5.94
C VAL A 224 6.92 20.17 6.08
N VAL A 225 6.49 20.90 5.04
CA VAL A 225 6.46 22.38 5.00
C VAL A 225 5.02 22.90 4.94
N GLU A 226 4.83 24.21 5.24
CA GLU A 226 3.52 24.84 5.33
C GLU A 226 2.69 24.75 4.04
N THR A 227 3.35 24.77 2.89
CA THR A 227 2.69 24.70 1.58
C THR A 227 2.34 23.28 1.13
N ASP A 228 2.75 22.25 1.90
CA ASP A 228 2.48 20.86 1.52
C ASP A 228 1.00 20.52 1.61
N ARG A 229 0.52 19.88 0.54
CA ARG A 229 -0.80 19.25 0.45
C ARG A 229 -0.61 17.80 0.00
N VAL A 230 -1.39 16.91 0.57
CA VAL A 230 -1.39 15.50 0.14
C VAL A 230 -2.38 15.33 -1.00
N ILE A 231 -1.97 14.64 -2.06
CA ILE A 231 -2.85 14.25 -3.16
C ILE A 231 -2.80 12.74 -3.26
N SER A 232 -3.95 12.06 -3.15
CA SER A 232 -3.98 10.61 -3.05
C SER A 232 -5.16 9.98 -3.78
N TRP A 233 -4.93 8.76 -4.26
CA TRP A 233 -5.94 7.84 -4.77
C TRP A 233 -5.85 6.47 -4.08
N LEU A 234 -4.99 6.35 -3.05
CA LEU A 234 -4.70 5.10 -2.36
C LEU A 234 -5.88 4.67 -1.49
N PRO A 235 -6.22 3.39 -1.47
CA PRO A 235 -7.38 2.89 -0.72
C PRO A 235 -7.13 2.91 0.79
N TRP A 236 -8.16 3.24 1.57
CA TRP A 236 -8.08 3.36 3.02
C TRP A 236 -8.09 2.04 3.80
N TYR A 237 -8.28 0.91 3.14
CA TYR A 237 -8.04 -0.39 3.77
C TYR A 237 -6.55 -0.82 3.73
N HIS A 238 -5.69 -0.05 3.07
CA HIS A 238 -4.25 -0.25 3.03
C HIS A 238 -3.55 0.80 3.89
N ASP A 239 -2.50 0.40 4.64
CA ASP A 239 -1.71 1.25 5.53
C ASP A 239 -1.22 2.53 4.85
N MET A 240 -0.65 2.45 3.65
CA MET A 240 -0.17 3.62 2.91
C MET A 240 -1.30 4.62 2.60
N GLY A 241 -2.51 4.15 2.29
CA GLY A 241 -3.66 5.02 2.06
C GLY A 241 -4.27 5.56 3.36
N LEU A 242 -4.51 4.68 4.34
CA LEU A 242 -5.10 5.08 5.63
C LEU A 242 -4.12 5.92 6.44
N VAL A 243 -2.98 5.34 6.80
CA VAL A 243 -2.03 5.97 7.73
C VAL A 243 -1.30 7.12 7.04
N GLY A 244 -0.76 6.87 5.83
CA GLY A 244 0.04 7.87 5.10
C GLY A 244 -0.77 9.03 4.54
N CYS A 245 -2.01 8.80 4.09
CA CYS A 245 -2.75 9.81 3.34
C CYS A 245 -4.06 10.29 4.00
N LEU A 246 -4.54 9.65 5.08
CA LEU A 246 -5.66 10.18 5.86
C LEU A 246 -5.23 10.57 7.28
N LEU A 247 -4.61 9.64 8.04
CA LEU A 247 -4.27 9.90 9.44
C LEU A 247 -3.08 10.86 9.58
N SER A 248 -2.08 10.75 8.69
CA SER A 248 -0.95 11.67 8.63
C SER A 248 -1.37 13.12 8.38
N PRO A 249 -2.21 13.45 7.37
CA PRO A 249 -2.75 14.79 7.18
C PRO A 249 -3.49 15.34 8.39
N VAL A 250 -4.30 14.54 9.08
CA VAL A 250 -4.97 14.95 10.32
C VAL A 250 -3.94 15.29 11.40
N ALA A 251 -2.99 14.38 11.66
CA ALA A 251 -2.00 14.56 12.71
C ALA A 251 -0.98 15.67 12.43
N MET A 252 -0.86 16.12 11.18
CA MET A 252 0.05 17.18 10.75
C MET A 252 -0.68 18.42 10.23
N GLN A 253 -1.98 18.49 10.38
CA GLN A 253 -2.85 19.58 9.92
C GLN A 253 -2.58 19.95 8.45
N MET A 254 -2.58 18.94 7.56
CA MET A 254 -2.40 19.12 6.12
C MET A 254 -3.75 18.96 5.40
N THR A 255 -3.96 19.74 4.34
CA THR A 255 -5.07 19.45 3.43
C THR A 255 -4.74 18.22 2.60
N VAL A 256 -5.73 17.36 2.36
CA VAL A 256 -5.62 16.24 1.45
C VAL A 256 -6.69 16.27 0.37
N ASP A 257 -6.29 16.03 -0.87
CA ASP A 257 -7.15 15.95 -2.05
C ASP A 257 -7.23 14.48 -2.47
N TYR A 258 -8.44 13.90 -2.44
CA TYR A 258 -8.67 12.48 -2.68
C TYR A 258 -9.41 12.21 -3.98
N LEU A 259 -8.85 11.30 -4.80
CA LEU A 259 -9.51 10.63 -5.92
C LEU A 259 -9.85 9.19 -5.50
N LYS A 260 -11.05 8.70 -5.80
CA LYS A 260 -11.36 7.29 -5.54
C LYS A 260 -10.44 6.37 -6.32
N THR A 261 -9.99 5.26 -5.71
CA THR A 261 -9.07 4.29 -6.34
C THR A 261 -9.61 3.75 -7.66
N GLU A 262 -10.91 3.53 -7.76
CA GLU A 262 -11.58 3.07 -8.99
C GLU A 262 -11.60 4.12 -10.10
N ASP A 263 -11.67 5.40 -9.75
CA ASP A 263 -11.62 6.50 -10.70
C ASP A 263 -10.18 6.69 -11.21
N PHE A 264 -9.17 6.55 -10.35
CA PHE A 264 -7.78 6.47 -10.77
C PHE A 264 -7.57 5.30 -11.73
N ALA A 265 -8.08 4.10 -11.42
CA ALA A 265 -7.92 2.94 -12.30
C ALA A 265 -8.52 3.15 -13.70
N ARG A 266 -9.63 3.90 -13.79
CA ARG A 266 -10.28 4.25 -15.08
C ARG A 266 -9.58 5.41 -15.78
N ARG A 267 -9.12 6.41 -15.05
CA ARG A 267 -8.55 7.68 -15.52
C ARG A 267 -7.30 8.08 -14.75
N PRO A 268 -6.19 7.36 -14.88
CA PRO A 268 -5.00 7.59 -14.05
C PRO A 268 -4.43 9.00 -14.20
N LEU A 269 -4.57 9.63 -15.36
CA LEU A 269 -4.09 10.99 -15.58
C LEU A 269 -4.86 12.06 -14.79
N ALA A 270 -6.05 11.75 -14.25
CA ALA A 270 -6.77 12.67 -13.35
C ALA A 270 -5.95 12.95 -12.06
N TRP A 271 -5.14 12.02 -11.61
CA TRP A 271 -4.18 12.23 -10.53
C TRP A 271 -3.18 13.34 -10.85
N LEU A 272 -2.61 13.35 -12.05
CA LEU A 272 -1.68 14.39 -12.51
C LEU A 272 -2.41 15.73 -12.75
N ASP A 273 -3.66 15.70 -13.20
CA ASP A 273 -4.49 16.91 -13.30
C ASP A 273 -4.73 17.56 -11.93
N MET A 274 -4.91 16.75 -10.86
CA MET A 274 -5.05 17.26 -9.48
C MET A 274 -3.73 17.87 -8.97
N ILE A 275 -2.59 17.22 -9.23
CA ILE A 275 -1.26 17.75 -8.88
C ILE A 275 -1.01 19.09 -9.58
N THR A 276 -1.34 19.19 -10.87
CA THR A 276 -1.21 20.40 -11.66
C THR A 276 -2.03 21.56 -11.08
N ARG A 277 -3.24 21.28 -10.60
CA ARG A 277 -4.16 22.28 -10.05
C ARG A 277 -3.89 22.62 -8.59
N ASN A 278 -3.01 21.86 -7.92
CA ASN A 278 -2.69 22.12 -6.52
C ASN A 278 -2.03 23.51 -6.35
N PRO A 279 -2.60 24.38 -5.49
CA PRO A 279 -2.02 25.71 -5.27
C PRO A 279 -0.72 25.69 -4.45
N GLY A 280 -0.47 24.63 -3.68
CA GLY A 280 0.72 24.44 -2.85
C GLY A 280 1.75 23.50 -3.48
N THR A 281 2.65 22.98 -2.64
CA THR A 281 3.55 21.89 -3.03
C THR A 281 2.86 20.54 -2.81
N SER A 282 3.08 19.59 -3.72
CA SER A 282 2.41 18.30 -3.69
C SER A 282 3.25 17.23 -3.01
N VAL A 283 2.61 16.49 -2.10
CA VAL A 283 3.09 15.23 -1.52
C VAL A 283 2.15 14.13 -1.97
N SER A 284 2.64 13.17 -2.73
CA SER A 284 1.78 12.11 -3.24
C SER A 284 2.53 10.80 -3.35
N TYR A 285 1.91 9.71 -2.89
CA TYR A 285 2.48 8.37 -2.87
C TYR A 285 1.77 7.45 -3.85
N SER A 286 2.53 6.55 -4.45
CA SER A 286 2.02 5.51 -5.33
C SER A 286 2.95 4.29 -5.33
N PRO A 287 2.43 3.07 -5.44
CA PRO A 287 3.23 1.95 -5.90
C PRO A 287 3.74 2.17 -7.33
N THR A 288 4.77 1.42 -7.72
CA THR A 288 5.41 1.52 -9.05
C THR A 288 4.39 1.48 -10.20
N PHE A 289 3.36 0.62 -10.09
CA PHE A 289 2.35 0.50 -11.15
C PHE A 289 1.54 1.77 -11.42
N GLY A 290 1.37 2.65 -10.42
CA GLY A 290 0.64 3.90 -10.62
C GLY A 290 1.40 4.88 -11.50
N TYR A 291 2.72 4.93 -11.37
CA TYR A 291 3.59 5.69 -12.28
C TYR A 291 3.60 5.08 -13.68
N ASP A 292 3.73 3.74 -13.78
CA ASP A 292 3.71 3.01 -15.04
C ASP A 292 2.44 3.26 -15.85
N ILE A 293 1.26 3.18 -15.21
CA ILE A 293 -0.01 3.37 -15.91
C ILE A 293 -0.18 4.81 -16.39
N CYS A 294 0.34 5.81 -15.67
CA CYS A 294 0.31 7.21 -16.12
C CYS A 294 1.17 7.40 -17.38
N SER A 295 2.42 6.91 -17.37
CA SER A 295 3.32 6.98 -18.54
C SER A 295 2.70 6.30 -19.77
N ARG A 296 2.16 5.10 -19.60
CA ARG A 296 1.49 4.36 -20.70
C ARG A 296 0.20 5.01 -21.22
N ARG A 297 -0.45 5.86 -20.43
CA ARG A 297 -1.69 6.54 -20.82
C ARG A 297 -1.45 7.87 -21.50
N MET A 298 -0.20 8.36 -21.49
CA MET A 298 0.15 9.51 -22.31
C MET A 298 0.04 9.16 -23.78
N SER A 299 -0.72 9.98 -24.51
CA SER A 299 -0.86 9.83 -25.95
C SER A 299 0.36 10.42 -26.65
N SER A 300 0.86 9.74 -27.68
CA SER A 300 1.90 10.29 -28.55
C SER A 300 1.45 11.57 -29.31
N GLN A 301 0.17 11.91 -29.27
CA GLN A 301 -0.40 13.09 -29.89
C GLN A 301 -0.58 14.28 -28.94
N THR A 302 -0.40 14.08 -27.63
CA THR A 302 -0.53 15.13 -26.61
C THR A 302 0.80 15.28 -25.89
N ARG A 303 1.39 16.46 -25.95
CA ARG A 303 2.60 16.77 -25.18
C ARG A 303 2.23 16.94 -23.72
N ALA A 304 3.08 16.45 -22.83
CA ALA A 304 2.79 16.48 -21.39
C ALA A 304 2.67 17.91 -20.86
N GLU A 305 3.55 18.81 -21.32
CA GLU A 305 3.61 20.22 -20.93
C GLU A 305 2.39 21.04 -21.42
N ASP A 306 1.67 20.58 -22.42
CA ASP A 306 0.44 21.24 -22.88
C ASP A 306 -0.75 20.97 -21.92
N ARG A 307 -0.61 19.95 -21.05
CA ARG A 307 -1.67 19.53 -20.13
C ARG A 307 -1.30 19.67 -18.66
N PHE A 308 -0.04 19.43 -18.30
CA PHE A 308 0.38 19.33 -16.91
C PHE A 308 1.44 20.35 -16.54
N ASP A 309 1.39 20.80 -15.28
CA ASP A 309 2.47 21.47 -14.58
C ASP A 309 2.77 20.70 -13.30
N LEU A 310 3.85 19.92 -13.31
CA LEU A 310 4.29 19.08 -12.20
C LEU A 310 5.48 19.68 -11.44
N SER A 311 5.86 20.93 -11.74
CA SER A 311 7.02 21.59 -11.15
C SER A 311 6.94 21.75 -9.61
N ARG A 312 5.72 21.72 -9.05
CA ARG A 312 5.49 21.81 -7.61
C ARG A 312 5.29 20.44 -6.94
N TRP A 313 5.52 19.35 -7.64
CA TRP A 313 5.49 18.02 -7.05
C TRP A 313 6.76 17.74 -6.26
N ARG A 314 6.74 18.11 -4.98
CA ARG A 314 7.91 18.07 -4.09
C ARG A 314 8.27 16.64 -3.63
N ILE A 315 7.27 15.82 -3.33
CA ILE A 315 7.44 14.43 -2.88
C ILE A 315 6.61 13.51 -3.77
N ALA A 316 7.28 12.78 -4.63
CA ALA A 316 6.72 11.68 -5.41
C ALA A 316 7.10 10.35 -4.73
N GLY A 317 6.35 9.99 -3.68
CA GLY A 317 6.63 8.82 -2.88
C GLY A 317 6.42 7.51 -3.65
N ASN A 318 7.35 6.58 -3.52
CA ASN A 318 7.25 5.26 -4.12
C ASN A 318 7.54 4.17 -3.09
N GLY A 319 6.63 3.22 -2.93
CA GLY A 319 6.76 2.12 -1.96
C GLY A 319 5.68 1.07 -2.11
N ALA A 320 5.59 0.21 -1.11
CA ALA A 320 4.63 -0.89 -1.01
C ALA A 320 4.83 -2.05 -2.00
N ASP A 321 5.59 -1.90 -3.07
CA ASP A 321 6.05 -2.96 -3.97
C ASP A 321 7.53 -2.77 -4.35
N MET A 322 8.07 -3.70 -5.12
CA MET A 322 9.44 -3.57 -5.62
C MET A 322 9.53 -2.38 -6.58
N ILE A 323 10.40 -1.43 -6.26
CA ILE A 323 10.59 -0.24 -7.07
C ILE A 323 11.40 -0.59 -8.32
N ARG A 324 10.87 -0.25 -9.48
CA ARG A 324 11.46 -0.55 -10.79
C ARG A 324 12.13 0.68 -11.38
N PRO A 325 13.47 0.68 -11.51
CA PRO A 325 14.19 1.82 -12.05
C PRO A 325 13.78 2.22 -13.46
N ASP A 326 13.52 1.21 -14.31
CA ASP A 326 13.10 1.41 -15.71
C ASP A 326 11.74 2.12 -15.82
N VAL A 327 10.78 1.72 -14.97
CA VAL A 327 9.46 2.37 -14.91
C VAL A 327 9.56 3.80 -14.41
N MET A 328 10.37 4.02 -13.37
CA MET A 328 10.56 5.35 -12.81
C MET A 328 11.27 6.28 -13.81
N GLN A 329 12.25 5.78 -14.56
CA GLN A 329 12.90 6.54 -15.62
C GLN A 329 11.91 6.87 -16.75
N ALA A 330 11.08 5.89 -17.18
CA ALA A 330 10.04 6.14 -18.17
C ALA A 330 9.03 7.21 -17.74
N PHE A 331 8.74 7.31 -16.44
CA PHE A 331 7.90 8.37 -15.91
C PHE A 331 8.60 9.74 -16.01
N VAL A 332 9.88 9.83 -15.64
CA VAL A 332 10.68 11.06 -15.82
C VAL A 332 10.68 11.48 -17.29
N ASP A 333 11.00 10.56 -18.21
CA ASP A 333 11.06 10.83 -19.65
C ASP A 333 9.71 11.32 -20.21
N SER A 334 8.61 10.82 -19.64
CA SER A 334 7.26 11.20 -20.07
C SER A 334 6.81 12.58 -19.58
N PHE A 335 7.34 13.05 -18.44
CA PHE A 335 6.80 14.22 -17.73
C PHE A 335 7.85 15.30 -17.37
N ALA A 336 9.11 15.13 -17.78
CA ALA A 336 10.14 16.14 -17.53
C ALA A 336 9.81 17.50 -18.16
N GLU A 337 9.28 17.51 -19.39
CA GLU A 337 8.86 18.74 -20.07
C GLU A 337 7.65 19.41 -19.39
N ALA A 338 6.84 18.64 -18.63
CA ALA A 338 5.79 19.16 -17.76
C ALA A 338 6.31 19.62 -16.38
N GLY A 339 7.61 19.73 -16.21
CA GLY A 339 8.25 20.21 -14.98
C GLY A 339 8.45 19.16 -13.88
N PHE A 340 8.23 17.87 -14.16
CA PHE A 340 8.51 16.81 -13.18
C PHE A 340 10.03 16.62 -13.03
N GLU A 341 10.51 16.77 -11.80
CA GLU A 341 11.92 16.56 -11.48
C GLU A 341 12.15 15.17 -10.89
N ALA A 342 13.15 14.44 -11.39
CA ALA A 342 13.53 13.11 -10.87
C ALA A 342 13.94 13.15 -9.38
N SER A 343 14.42 14.29 -8.91
CA SER A 343 14.75 14.55 -7.51
C SER A 343 13.54 14.52 -6.57
N ALA A 344 12.32 14.67 -7.09
CA ALA A 344 11.08 14.58 -6.32
C ALA A 344 10.78 13.14 -5.87
N PHE A 345 11.33 12.13 -6.54
CA PHE A 345 11.11 10.74 -6.11
C PHE A 345 11.63 10.50 -4.71
N CYS A 346 10.77 9.88 -3.89
CA CYS A 346 11.04 9.52 -2.51
C CYS A 346 10.76 8.03 -2.30
N PRO A 347 11.67 7.13 -2.73
CA PRO A 347 11.59 5.72 -2.41
C PRO A 347 11.47 5.49 -0.91
N SER A 348 10.60 4.55 -0.51
CA SER A 348 10.35 4.25 0.89
C SER A 348 10.09 2.77 1.10
N TYR A 349 10.36 2.30 2.31
CA TYR A 349 10.06 0.96 2.75
C TYR A 349 9.22 1.01 4.03
N GLY A 350 8.22 0.13 4.12
CA GLY A 350 7.35 0.04 5.26
C GLY A 350 6.37 -1.13 5.17
N LEU A 351 5.70 -1.41 6.28
CA LEU A 351 4.74 -2.50 6.43
C LEU A 351 3.77 -2.19 7.57
N ALA A 352 2.59 -2.81 7.53
CA ALA A 352 1.55 -2.61 8.54
C ALA A 352 2.01 -3.00 9.95
N GLU A 353 2.88 -4.02 10.07
CA GLU A 353 3.46 -4.51 11.32
C GLU A 353 4.42 -3.48 11.98
N ALA A 354 4.87 -2.48 11.21
CA ALA A 354 5.59 -1.30 11.73
C ALA A 354 4.73 -0.04 11.68
N THR A 355 3.41 -0.17 11.67
CA THR A 355 2.39 0.88 11.51
C THR A 355 2.33 1.42 10.08
N LEU A 356 3.43 1.92 9.52
CA LEU A 356 3.57 2.36 8.13
C LEU A 356 5.06 2.42 7.73
N ALA A 357 5.74 3.50 8.08
CA ALA A 357 7.07 3.82 7.56
C ALA A 357 8.18 3.19 8.43
N VAL A 358 9.09 2.48 7.78
CA VAL A 358 10.35 1.99 8.36
C VAL A 358 11.51 2.87 7.89
N SER A 359 11.54 3.20 6.59
CA SER A 359 12.57 4.06 6.02
C SER A 359 12.03 4.95 4.90
N LEU A 360 12.67 6.09 4.70
CA LEU A 360 12.33 7.09 3.70
C LEU A 360 13.60 7.65 3.07
N MET A 361 13.55 7.86 1.75
CA MET A 361 14.57 8.65 1.07
C MET A 361 14.42 10.12 1.47
N PRO A 362 15.50 10.82 1.82
CA PRO A 362 15.42 12.24 2.08
C PRO A 362 14.89 13.02 0.86
N PRO A 363 14.01 14.02 1.06
CA PRO A 363 13.48 14.83 -0.01
C PRO A 363 14.57 15.48 -0.88
N GLY A 364 14.36 15.50 -2.19
CA GLY A 364 15.30 16.08 -3.14
C GLY A 364 16.48 15.18 -3.54
N GLU A 365 16.63 14.00 -2.93
CA GLU A 365 17.70 13.06 -3.31
C GLU A 365 17.33 12.17 -4.50
N GLY A 366 16.05 12.00 -4.80
CA GLY A 366 15.58 11.20 -5.91
C GLY A 366 15.88 9.70 -5.77
N ILE A 367 15.78 8.98 -6.88
CA ILE A 367 16.12 7.56 -6.92
C ILE A 367 17.63 7.39 -7.01
N ARG A 368 18.18 6.63 -6.08
CA ARG A 368 19.57 6.18 -6.11
C ARG A 368 19.63 4.67 -6.28
N LEU A 369 20.56 4.21 -7.12
CA LEU A 369 20.72 2.81 -7.47
C LEU A 369 22.08 2.31 -7.01
N GLU A 370 22.14 1.07 -6.54
CA GLU A 370 23.36 0.29 -6.49
C GLU A 370 23.30 -0.85 -7.51
N LEU A 371 24.39 -1.05 -8.25
CA LEU A 371 24.56 -2.22 -9.09
C LEU A 371 25.17 -3.33 -8.22
N VAL A 372 24.41 -4.39 -8.03
CA VAL A 372 24.80 -5.55 -7.24
C VAL A 372 24.99 -6.72 -8.18
N GLU A 373 26.06 -7.46 -8.02
CA GLU A 373 26.32 -8.64 -8.84
C GLU A 373 25.25 -9.72 -8.57
N GLU A 374 24.67 -10.31 -9.63
CA GLU A 374 23.59 -11.30 -9.49
C GLU A 374 24.03 -12.51 -8.65
N ASN A 375 25.32 -12.82 -8.69
CA ASN A 375 25.89 -13.89 -7.88
C ASN A 375 25.84 -13.55 -6.37
N GLU A 376 26.12 -12.30 -5.97
CA GLU A 376 25.96 -11.85 -4.58
C GLU A 376 24.49 -11.96 -4.14
N LEU A 377 23.53 -11.56 -5.01
CA LEU A 377 22.10 -11.67 -4.76
C LEU A 377 21.61 -13.12 -4.66
N SER A 378 22.35 -14.05 -5.27
CA SER A 378 22.04 -15.48 -5.29
C SER A 378 22.67 -16.26 -4.13
N GLY A 379 23.44 -15.61 -3.26
CA GLY A 379 24.14 -16.28 -2.15
C GLY A 379 25.28 -17.20 -2.59
N GLY A 380 25.78 -17.02 -3.82
CA GLY A 380 26.93 -17.75 -4.37
C GLY A 380 28.26 -17.14 -3.94
N GLU A 381 29.32 -17.97 -3.90
CA GLU A 381 30.67 -17.44 -3.80
C GLU A 381 31.04 -16.65 -5.06
N PRO A 382 32.01 -15.71 -4.99
CA PRO A 382 32.45 -14.97 -6.17
C PRO A 382 32.79 -15.95 -7.29
N ASP A 383 32.13 -15.79 -8.44
CA ASP A 383 32.32 -16.70 -9.58
C ASP A 383 33.76 -16.65 -10.12
N ASP A 384 34.18 -17.78 -10.71
CA ASP A 384 35.40 -17.88 -11.49
C ASP A 384 35.48 -16.73 -12.52
N GLU A 385 36.65 -16.15 -12.68
CA GLU A 385 36.93 -14.96 -13.52
C GLU A 385 36.52 -15.10 -15.01
N GLU A 386 36.09 -16.27 -15.46
CA GLU A 386 35.79 -16.58 -16.87
C GLU A 386 34.33 -16.32 -17.30
N ARG A 387 33.40 -16.01 -16.38
CA ARG A 387 32.00 -15.72 -16.74
C ARG A 387 31.70 -14.24 -16.82
N PRO A 388 30.87 -13.77 -17.79
CA PRO A 388 30.47 -12.38 -17.85
C PRO A 388 29.65 -12.03 -16.60
N ARG A 389 30.13 -11.06 -15.80
CA ARG A 389 29.45 -10.55 -14.60
C ARG A 389 28.14 -9.90 -15.00
N ARG A 390 27.07 -10.30 -14.33
CA ARG A 390 25.74 -9.69 -14.48
C ARG A 390 25.43 -8.86 -13.26
N TYR A 391 24.79 -7.73 -13.47
CA TYR A 391 24.45 -6.79 -12.42
C TYR A 391 22.96 -6.50 -12.42
N ARG A 392 22.38 -6.44 -11.24
CA ARG A 392 21.03 -5.97 -10.99
C ARG A 392 21.08 -4.59 -10.33
N ALA A 393 20.27 -3.65 -10.84
CA ALA A 393 20.05 -2.38 -10.19
C ALA A 393 19.07 -2.54 -9.04
N VAL A 394 19.49 -2.24 -7.82
CA VAL A 394 18.67 -2.26 -6.62
C VAL A 394 18.44 -0.82 -6.16
N VAL A 395 17.17 -0.48 -5.88
CA VAL A 395 16.79 0.88 -5.48
C VAL A 395 17.04 1.07 -3.99
N ASN A 396 17.62 2.20 -3.65
CA ASN A 396 17.75 2.69 -2.29
C ASN A 396 16.38 3.09 -1.73
N CYS A 397 15.95 2.46 -0.64
CA CYS A 397 14.67 2.72 0.03
C CYS A 397 14.79 3.69 1.21
N GLY A 398 15.88 4.44 1.30
CA GLY A 398 16.08 5.50 2.27
C GLY A 398 16.73 5.07 3.58
N LYS A 399 16.69 5.99 4.55
CA LYS A 399 17.20 5.79 5.90
C LYS A 399 16.07 5.45 6.86
N PRO A 400 16.36 4.72 7.96
CA PRO A 400 15.38 4.50 9.01
C PRO A 400 14.75 5.82 9.48
N VAL A 401 13.43 5.85 9.61
CA VAL A 401 12.74 7.01 10.21
C VAL A 401 13.07 7.11 11.70
N ALA A 402 12.88 8.29 12.28
CA ALA A 402 13.14 8.49 13.70
C ALA A 402 12.39 7.47 14.57
N GLY A 403 13.10 6.83 15.49
CA GLY A 403 12.56 5.79 16.36
C GLY A 403 12.58 4.37 15.77
N MET A 404 13.04 4.18 14.53
CA MET A 404 13.19 2.86 13.91
C MET A 404 14.65 2.45 13.77
N HIS A 405 14.91 1.15 13.95
CA HIS A 405 16.21 0.50 13.76
C HIS A 405 16.05 -0.65 12.79
N ILE A 406 17.06 -0.87 11.96
CA ILE A 406 17.11 -1.95 10.97
C ILE A 406 18.39 -2.74 11.22
N GLU A 407 18.26 -4.06 11.23
CA GLU A 407 19.37 -5.02 11.19
C GLU A 407 19.19 -5.97 10.01
N ILE A 408 20.29 -6.37 9.41
CA ILE A 408 20.30 -7.44 8.42
C ILE A 408 20.94 -8.66 9.09
N ARG A 409 20.22 -9.79 9.08
CA ARG A 409 20.67 -11.01 9.72
C ARG A 409 20.85 -12.16 8.74
N GLY A 410 21.91 -12.92 8.94
CA GLY A 410 22.22 -14.12 8.18
C GLY A 410 21.41 -15.35 8.59
N ALA A 411 21.75 -16.50 8.02
CA ALA A 411 21.01 -17.75 8.24
C ALA A 411 21.14 -18.28 9.69
N SER A 412 22.20 -17.94 10.41
CA SER A 412 22.44 -18.31 11.81
C SER A 412 22.04 -17.19 12.78
N ASP A 413 21.23 -16.23 12.34
CA ASP A 413 20.76 -15.05 13.09
C ASP A 413 21.89 -14.05 13.48
N GLU A 414 23.07 -14.16 12.88
CA GLU A 414 24.17 -13.22 13.03
C GLU A 414 23.88 -11.89 12.29
N ILE A 415 24.27 -10.76 12.88
CA ILE A 415 24.20 -9.46 12.22
C ILE A 415 25.25 -9.40 11.12
N LEU A 416 24.79 -9.16 9.90
CA LEU A 416 25.67 -9.08 8.73
C LEU A 416 26.32 -7.68 8.62
N PRO A 417 27.56 -7.61 8.08
CA PRO A 417 28.21 -6.34 7.78
C PRO A 417 27.51 -5.59 6.65
N GLU A 418 27.92 -4.32 6.41
CA GLU A 418 27.44 -3.54 5.26
C GLU A 418 27.56 -4.37 3.96
N ARG A 419 26.52 -4.26 3.11
CA ARG A 419 26.34 -5.01 1.86
C ARG A 419 26.12 -6.52 2.03
N GLY A 420 26.18 -7.06 3.25
CA GLY A 420 25.76 -8.44 3.49
C GLY A 420 24.26 -8.60 3.25
N ILE A 421 23.87 -9.52 2.36
CA ILE A 421 22.47 -9.77 1.99
C ILE A 421 21.90 -10.81 2.94
N GLY A 422 20.80 -10.43 3.63
CA GLY A 422 20.16 -11.28 4.60
C GLY A 422 18.71 -10.86 4.85
N LYS A 423 18.11 -11.45 5.88
CA LYS A 423 16.76 -11.07 6.32
C LYS A 423 16.76 -9.69 6.97
N VAL A 424 15.73 -8.91 6.65
CA VAL A 424 15.52 -7.58 7.23
C VAL A 424 14.76 -7.73 8.53
N TYR A 425 15.38 -7.29 9.62
CA TYR A 425 14.77 -7.17 10.94
C TYR A 425 14.58 -5.70 11.28
N VAL A 426 13.45 -5.38 11.89
CA VAL A 426 13.16 -4.00 12.32
C VAL A 426 12.74 -3.98 13.78
N ARG A 427 13.15 -2.93 14.49
CA ARG A 427 12.75 -2.66 15.86
C ARG A 427 12.50 -1.17 16.05
N GLY A 428 11.48 -0.82 16.80
CA GLY A 428 11.18 0.58 17.10
C GLY A 428 9.87 0.76 17.82
N THR A 429 9.60 2.01 18.14
CA THR A 429 8.44 2.41 18.95
C THR A 429 7.11 2.21 18.22
N SER A 430 7.13 2.06 16.90
CA SER A 430 5.94 1.84 16.07
C SER A 430 5.79 0.41 15.55
N VAL A 431 6.69 -0.51 15.96
CA VAL A 431 6.53 -1.95 15.67
C VAL A 431 5.38 -2.51 16.50
N MET A 432 4.53 -3.33 15.90
CA MET A 432 3.41 -3.98 16.56
C MET A 432 3.81 -4.75 17.82
N HIS A 433 2.89 -4.84 18.77
CA HIS A 433 3.08 -5.74 19.92
C HIS A 433 2.65 -7.17 19.60
N SER A 434 1.63 -7.33 18.75
CA SER A 434 1.11 -8.64 18.35
C SER A 434 0.18 -8.53 17.16
N TYR A 435 -0.01 -9.65 16.48
CA TYR A 435 -1.20 -9.86 15.68
C TYR A 435 -2.41 -10.15 16.59
N PHE A 436 -3.54 -9.58 16.24
CA PHE A 436 -4.77 -9.73 17.02
C PHE A 436 -5.24 -11.17 17.03
N ARG A 437 -5.36 -11.78 18.22
CA ARG A 437 -5.77 -13.17 18.45
C ARG A 437 -4.97 -14.23 17.67
N ASP A 438 -3.71 -13.92 17.36
CA ASP A 438 -2.82 -14.83 16.62
C ASP A 438 -1.42 -14.84 17.25
N GLU A 439 -1.33 -15.50 18.40
CA GLU A 439 -0.07 -15.61 19.15
C GLU A 439 0.97 -16.46 18.43
N GLU A 440 0.55 -17.44 17.64
CA GLU A 440 1.47 -18.32 16.91
C GLU A 440 2.21 -17.52 15.85
N SER A 441 1.48 -16.80 14.99
CA SER A 441 2.09 -15.94 13.98
C SER A 441 2.90 -14.81 14.60
N THR A 442 2.46 -14.27 15.74
CA THR A 442 3.21 -13.25 16.48
C THR A 442 4.57 -13.79 16.93
N ARG A 443 4.61 -14.95 17.57
CA ARG A 443 5.86 -15.58 18.04
C ARG A 443 6.77 -16.02 16.90
N ALA A 444 6.20 -16.29 15.74
CA ALA A 444 6.98 -16.69 14.57
C ALA A 444 7.78 -15.54 13.94
N CYS A 445 7.33 -14.28 14.13
CA CYS A 445 7.98 -13.13 13.50
C CYS A 445 8.52 -12.08 14.49
N LEU A 446 8.05 -12.05 15.75
CA LEU A 446 8.44 -11.04 16.75
C LEU A 446 9.22 -11.69 17.88
N SER A 447 10.47 -11.29 18.03
CA SER A 447 11.34 -11.77 19.12
C SER A 447 11.00 -11.14 20.47
N ALA A 448 11.44 -11.76 21.55
CA ALA A 448 11.19 -11.28 22.93
C ALA A 448 11.81 -9.89 23.23
N ASP A 449 12.86 -9.51 22.53
CA ASP A 449 13.53 -8.21 22.62
C ASP A 449 13.02 -7.18 21.61
N GLY A 450 11.91 -7.49 20.93
CA GLY A 450 11.14 -6.55 20.08
C GLY A 450 11.66 -6.41 18.65
N TRP A 451 12.49 -7.33 18.14
CA TRP A 451 12.83 -7.39 16.72
C TRP A 451 11.79 -8.15 15.92
N LEU A 452 11.31 -7.54 14.88
CA LEU A 452 10.37 -8.10 13.91
C LEU A 452 11.12 -8.63 12.70
N ASP A 453 11.02 -9.93 12.40
CA ASP A 453 11.37 -10.51 11.10
C ASP A 453 10.31 -10.06 10.08
N THR A 454 10.68 -9.19 9.16
CA THR A 454 9.76 -8.64 8.16
C THR A 454 9.38 -9.64 7.06
N GLY A 455 10.15 -10.73 6.95
CA GLY A 455 10.07 -11.68 5.84
C GLY A 455 10.67 -11.14 4.53
N ASP A 456 11.19 -9.93 4.53
CA ASP A 456 11.89 -9.34 3.39
C ASP A 456 13.41 -9.61 3.49
N MET A 457 14.06 -9.63 2.33
CA MET A 457 15.51 -9.75 2.20
C MET A 457 16.09 -8.43 1.70
N GLY A 458 17.26 -8.06 2.22
CA GLY A 458 17.88 -6.81 1.85
C GLY A 458 19.30 -6.69 2.39
N TYR A 459 19.87 -5.51 2.25
CA TYR A 459 21.16 -5.15 2.82
C TYR A 459 21.21 -3.67 3.20
N MET A 460 22.11 -3.33 4.12
CA MET A 460 22.43 -1.93 4.45
C MET A 460 23.68 -1.48 3.70
N SER A 461 23.67 -0.24 3.18
CA SER A 461 24.85 0.40 2.61
C SER A 461 24.84 1.88 2.96
N LYS A 462 25.90 2.36 3.64
CA LYS A 462 26.06 3.77 4.08
C LYS A 462 24.86 4.31 4.87
N GLY A 463 24.23 3.43 5.67
CA GLY A 463 23.06 3.75 6.49
C GLY A 463 21.73 3.81 5.73
N TYR A 464 21.69 3.38 4.48
CA TYR A 464 20.48 3.22 3.66
C TYR A 464 20.11 1.76 3.53
N ILE A 465 18.80 1.47 3.47
CA ILE A 465 18.28 0.13 3.23
C ILE A 465 18.01 -0.11 1.73
N PHE A 466 18.34 -1.31 1.28
CA PHE A 466 18.07 -1.82 -0.07
C PHE A 466 17.30 -3.12 0.06
N ILE A 467 16.08 -3.17 -0.48
CA ILE A 467 15.24 -4.38 -0.47
C ILE A 467 15.45 -5.14 -1.76
N VAL A 468 15.76 -6.44 -1.67
CA VAL A 468 16.03 -7.29 -2.82
C VAL A 468 14.88 -8.25 -3.16
N GLY A 469 14.00 -8.56 -2.21
CA GLY A 469 12.82 -9.40 -2.43
C GLY A 469 12.26 -9.97 -1.14
N ARG A 470 11.34 -10.95 -1.25
CA ARG A 470 10.78 -11.68 -0.10
C ARG A 470 11.42 -13.05 0.05
N ALA A 471 11.83 -13.39 1.27
CA ALA A 471 12.50 -14.66 1.56
C ALA A 471 11.68 -15.88 1.09
N LYS A 472 10.36 -15.88 1.34
CA LYS A 472 9.47 -16.99 0.99
C LYS A 472 9.11 -17.10 -0.50
N ASP A 473 9.35 -16.05 -1.27
CA ASP A 473 9.10 -16.05 -2.72
C ASP A 473 10.33 -16.52 -3.50
N MET A 474 11.50 -16.58 -2.85
CA MET A 474 12.75 -16.97 -3.46
C MET A 474 12.67 -18.39 -4.02
N ILE A 475 13.16 -18.57 -5.23
CA ILE A 475 13.23 -19.85 -5.95
C ILE A 475 14.67 -20.36 -5.84
N ILE A 476 14.87 -21.56 -5.28
CA ILE A 476 16.23 -22.13 -5.07
C ILE A 476 16.48 -23.21 -6.12
N ILE A 477 17.40 -22.98 -7.04
CA ILE A 477 17.75 -23.94 -8.08
C ILE A 477 19.25 -24.24 -8.02
N ASN A 478 19.59 -25.52 -7.85
CA ASN A 478 20.97 -25.97 -7.73
C ASN A 478 21.76 -25.20 -6.66
N GLY A 479 21.10 -24.88 -5.52
CA GLY A 479 21.69 -24.12 -4.42
C GLY A 479 21.84 -22.62 -4.66
N ARG A 480 21.31 -22.09 -5.76
CA ARG A 480 21.31 -20.65 -6.07
C ARG A 480 19.93 -20.04 -5.91
N ASN A 481 19.91 -18.84 -5.35
CA ASN A 481 18.68 -18.06 -5.16
C ASN A 481 18.32 -17.31 -6.44
N HIS A 482 17.08 -17.46 -6.88
CA HIS A 482 16.51 -16.71 -8.00
C HIS A 482 15.27 -15.93 -7.52
N TRP A 483 15.22 -14.65 -7.84
CA TRP A 483 14.13 -13.81 -7.44
C TRP A 483 13.01 -13.87 -8.49
N PRO A 484 11.76 -14.19 -8.11
CA PRO A 484 10.64 -14.28 -9.05
C PRO A 484 10.47 -13.03 -9.91
N GLN A 485 10.66 -11.85 -9.31
CA GLN A 485 10.53 -10.59 -10.02
C GLN A 485 11.53 -10.42 -11.17
N ASP A 486 12.73 -10.97 -11.05
CA ASP A 486 13.72 -10.89 -12.13
C ASP A 486 13.28 -11.73 -13.35
N ILE A 487 12.67 -12.89 -13.08
CA ILE A 487 12.04 -13.73 -14.10
C ILE A 487 10.85 -13.00 -14.74
N GLU A 488 9.97 -12.43 -13.92
CA GLU A 488 8.79 -11.70 -14.38
C GLU A 488 9.17 -10.48 -15.24
N TRP A 489 10.14 -9.68 -14.79
CA TRP A 489 10.62 -8.51 -15.53
C TRP A 489 11.32 -8.90 -16.84
N ALA A 490 12.00 -10.05 -16.87
CA ALA A 490 12.58 -10.56 -18.12
C ALA A 490 11.50 -10.81 -19.19
N VAL A 491 10.37 -11.39 -18.80
CA VAL A 491 9.24 -11.67 -19.70
C VAL A 491 8.49 -10.38 -20.07
N GLU A 492 8.34 -9.44 -19.14
CA GLU A 492 7.68 -8.15 -19.39
C GLU A 492 8.40 -7.29 -20.44
N GLN A 493 9.68 -7.54 -20.71
CA GLN A 493 10.43 -6.87 -21.77
C GLN A 493 10.02 -7.35 -23.18
N LEU A 494 9.32 -8.48 -23.29
CA LEU A 494 8.77 -8.93 -24.55
C LEU A 494 7.55 -8.07 -24.95
N PRO A 495 7.33 -7.81 -26.24
CA PRO A 495 6.21 -7.00 -26.70
C PRO A 495 4.85 -7.56 -26.26
N GLY A 496 3.97 -6.69 -25.79
CA GLY A 496 2.58 -7.06 -25.46
C GLY A 496 2.32 -7.41 -24.00
N PHE A 497 3.36 -7.54 -23.17
CA PHE A 497 3.22 -7.79 -21.75
C PHE A 497 3.33 -6.50 -20.91
N LYS A 498 2.80 -6.58 -19.70
CA LYS A 498 2.83 -5.48 -18.71
C LYS A 498 2.93 -6.03 -17.31
N SER A 499 3.26 -5.17 -16.38
CA SER A 499 3.36 -5.52 -14.97
C SER A 499 2.11 -6.22 -14.44
N GLY A 500 2.33 -7.39 -13.81
CA GLY A 500 1.28 -8.24 -13.27
C GLY A 500 0.57 -9.14 -14.27
N ASP A 501 1.05 -9.25 -15.51
CA ASP A 501 0.62 -10.28 -16.46
C ASP A 501 1.38 -11.60 -16.31
N ILE A 502 2.44 -11.60 -15.49
CA ILE A 502 3.35 -12.73 -15.29
C ILE A 502 3.45 -13.05 -13.79
N ALA A 503 3.43 -14.34 -13.44
CA ALA A 503 3.68 -14.84 -12.09
C ALA A 503 4.74 -15.94 -12.15
N ALA A 504 5.87 -15.73 -11.48
CA ALA A 504 6.94 -16.71 -11.35
C ALA A 504 6.98 -17.28 -9.92
N PHE A 505 7.16 -18.58 -9.80
CA PHE A 505 7.29 -19.29 -8.51
C PHE A 505 7.93 -20.66 -8.69
N ALA A 506 8.37 -21.28 -7.59
CA ALA A 506 8.87 -22.65 -7.60
C ALA A 506 7.73 -23.68 -7.57
N ILE A 507 7.91 -24.76 -8.33
CA ILE A 507 7.12 -25.99 -8.24
C ILE A 507 8.06 -27.17 -7.99
N THR A 508 7.52 -28.28 -7.49
CA THR A 508 8.29 -29.52 -7.38
C THR A 508 8.25 -30.25 -8.73
N GLY A 509 9.39 -30.44 -9.34
CA GLY A 509 9.53 -31.19 -10.58
C GLY A 509 9.33 -32.69 -10.39
N PRO A 510 9.31 -33.47 -11.50
CA PRO A 510 9.02 -34.91 -11.46
C PRO A 510 10.02 -35.72 -10.62
N SER A 511 11.27 -35.27 -10.51
CA SER A 511 12.33 -35.93 -9.72
C SER A 511 12.46 -35.41 -8.30
N GLY A 512 11.52 -34.51 -7.87
CA GLY A 512 11.53 -33.90 -6.54
C GLY A 512 12.38 -32.63 -6.41
N GLU A 513 13.00 -32.18 -7.52
CA GLU A 513 13.76 -30.92 -7.58
C GLU A 513 12.85 -29.69 -7.64
N GLU A 514 13.34 -28.56 -7.13
CA GLU A 514 12.70 -27.25 -7.36
C GLU A 514 12.84 -26.84 -8.83
N THR A 515 11.71 -26.54 -9.47
CA THR A 515 11.64 -26.12 -10.87
C THR A 515 10.92 -24.78 -10.95
N PRO A 516 11.47 -23.79 -11.67
CA PRO A 516 10.80 -22.51 -11.86
C PRO A 516 9.61 -22.68 -12.81
N ALA A 517 8.44 -22.19 -12.39
CA ALA A 517 7.26 -22.11 -13.23
C ALA A 517 6.89 -20.63 -13.46
N VAL A 518 6.47 -20.32 -14.67
CA VAL A 518 6.06 -18.97 -15.09
C VAL A 518 4.68 -19.05 -15.71
N LEU A 519 3.68 -18.53 -15.01
CA LEU A 519 2.33 -18.36 -15.57
C LEU A 519 2.24 -17.02 -16.28
N VAL A 520 1.76 -17.00 -17.50
CA VAL A 520 1.72 -15.80 -18.34
C VAL A 520 0.32 -15.60 -18.91
N HIS A 521 -0.26 -14.41 -18.69
CA HIS A 521 -1.51 -14.03 -19.36
C HIS A 521 -1.33 -14.01 -20.87
N CYS A 522 -2.12 -14.79 -21.57
CA CYS A 522 -2.05 -14.90 -23.03
C CYS A 522 -3.39 -14.58 -23.67
N ARG A 523 -3.36 -13.76 -24.73
CA ARG A 523 -4.52 -13.41 -25.56
C ARG A 523 -4.48 -14.03 -26.93
N VAL A 524 -3.41 -14.75 -27.22
CA VAL A 524 -3.23 -15.43 -28.52
C VAL A 524 -4.15 -16.65 -28.57
N SER A 525 -4.98 -16.72 -29.59
CA SER A 525 -5.95 -17.82 -29.78
C SER A 525 -5.37 -19.01 -30.57
N ASP A 526 -4.39 -18.76 -31.43
CA ASP A 526 -3.77 -19.78 -32.26
C ASP A 526 -2.79 -20.64 -31.47
N PRO A 527 -2.91 -21.99 -31.49
CA PRO A 527 -2.04 -22.90 -30.73
C PRO A 527 -0.58 -22.87 -31.20
N GLU A 528 -0.33 -22.69 -32.50
CA GLU A 528 1.05 -22.66 -33.02
C GLU A 528 1.76 -21.37 -32.59
N GLU A 529 1.06 -20.23 -32.66
CA GLU A 529 1.58 -18.96 -32.15
C GLU A 529 1.82 -19.01 -30.63
N ARG A 530 0.96 -19.70 -29.86
CA ARG A 530 1.17 -19.93 -28.43
C ARG A 530 2.41 -20.79 -28.17
N GLY A 531 2.68 -21.79 -29.04
CA GLY A 531 3.90 -22.59 -28.96
C GLY A 531 5.15 -21.73 -29.14
N LYS A 532 5.18 -20.88 -30.18
CA LYS A 532 6.30 -19.94 -30.40
C LYS A 532 6.47 -18.97 -29.22
N LEU A 533 5.38 -18.43 -28.71
CA LEU A 533 5.42 -17.53 -27.54
C LEU A 533 6.01 -18.20 -26.29
N ARG A 534 5.67 -19.49 -26.04
CA ARG A 534 6.29 -20.25 -24.94
C ARG A 534 7.81 -20.38 -25.11
N ASP A 535 8.24 -20.64 -26.32
CA ASP A 535 9.66 -20.81 -26.63
C ASP A 535 10.42 -19.47 -26.49
N ASP A 536 9.84 -18.37 -27.00
CA ASP A 536 10.41 -17.02 -26.84
C ASP A 536 10.54 -16.63 -25.36
N ILE A 537 9.50 -16.88 -24.55
CA ILE A 537 9.53 -16.63 -23.10
C ILE A 537 10.61 -17.49 -22.43
N ARG A 538 10.68 -18.78 -22.75
CA ARG A 538 11.66 -19.70 -22.18
C ARG A 538 13.10 -19.27 -22.53
N GLU A 539 13.33 -18.90 -23.78
CA GLU A 539 14.64 -18.42 -24.23
C GLU A 539 14.99 -17.09 -23.55
N ARG A 540 14.04 -16.17 -23.43
CA ARG A 540 14.24 -14.87 -22.76
C ARG A 540 14.63 -15.05 -21.30
N VAL A 541 13.89 -15.87 -20.54
CA VAL A 541 14.21 -16.17 -19.13
C VAL A 541 15.58 -16.82 -19.03
N ARG A 542 15.86 -17.83 -19.86
CA ARG A 542 17.16 -18.50 -19.88
C ARG A 542 18.32 -17.55 -20.19
N ALA A 543 18.13 -16.64 -21.12
CA ALA A 543 19.17 -15.66 -21.51
C ALA A 543 19.51 -14.71 -20.36
N ILE A 544 18.52 -14.32 -19.54
CA ILE A 544 18.70 -13.35 -18.45
C ILE A 544 19.09 -14.05 -17.14
N THR A 545 18.41 -15.14 -16.76
CA THR A 545 18.59 -15.77 -15.43
C THR A 545 19.45 -17.02 -15.43
N GLY A 546 19.75 -17.58 -16.62
CA GLY A 546 20.47 -18.85 -16.77
C GLY A 546 19.63 -20.10 -16.48
N ILE A 547 18.36 -19.96 -16.08
CA ILE A 547 17.46 -21.08 -15.77
C ILE A 547 16.42 -21.29 -16.88
N THR A 548 15.97 -22.53 -17.03
CA THR A 548 14.92 -22.88 -18.00
C THR A 548 13.62 -23.14 -17.25
N PRO A 549 12.62 -22.25 -17.35
CA PRO A 549 11.35 -22.40 -16.64
C PRO A 549 10.37 -23.32 -17.38
N VAL A 550 9.43 -23.88 -16.61
CA VAL A 550 8.15 -24.35 -17.14
C VAL A 550 7.30 -23.11 -17.45
N VAL A 551 6.92 -22.92 -18.72
CA VAL A 551 6.12 -21.77 -19.15
C VAL A 551 4.70 -22.21 -19.44
N GLU A 552 3.75 -21.64 -18.72
CA GLU A 552 2.32 -21.92 -18.86
C GLU A 552 1.55 -20.65 -19.26
N LEU A 553 0.88 -20.72 -20.40
CA LEU A 553 0.04 -19.64 -20.88
C LEU A 553 -1.38 -19.81 -20.33
N VAL A 554 -1.89 -18.78 -19.67
CA VAL A 554 -3.20 -18.81 -19.01
C VAL A 554 -4.13 -17.72 -19.59
N PRO A 555 -5.46 -17.89 -19.53
CA PRO A 555 -6.41 -16.87 -19.94
C PRO A 555 -6.17 -15.53 -19.23
N PRO A 556 -6.48 -14.39 -19.88
CA PRO A 556 -6.43 -13.08 -19.24
C PRO A 556 -7.29 -13.04 -17.96
N ARG A 557 -6.83 -12.33 -16.93
CA ARG A 557 -7.49 -12.18 -15.61
C ARG A 557 -7.53 -13.45 -14.75
N THR A 558 -6.75 -14.46 -15.07
CA THR A 558 -6.65 -15.69 -14.26
C THR A 558 -5.71 -15.52 -13.07
N LEU A 559 -4.66 -14.70 -13.18
CA LEU A 559 -3.69 -14.52 -12.11
C LEU A 559 -4.31 -13.76 -10.92
N PRO A 560 -4.23 -14.32 -9.70
CA PRO A 560 -4.83 -13.72 -8.53
C PRO A 560 -4.06 -12.48 -8.08
N ARG A 561 -4.82 -11.52 -7.54
CA ARG A 561 -4.27 -10.28 -6.97
C ARG A 561 -4.68 -10.16 -5.51
N THR A 562 -3.88 -9.43 -4.75
CA THR A 562 -4.22 -9.00 -3.40
C THR A 562 -5.31 -7.93 -3.44
N SER A 563 -5.90 -7.60 -2.30
CA SER A 563 -6.85 -6.48 -2.17
C SER A 563 -6.27 -5.15 -2.65
N SER A 564 -4.96 -4.96 -2.52
CA SER A 564 -4.24 -3.76 -3.02
C SER A 564 -3.91 -3.80 -4.52
N GLY A 565 -4.36 -4.84 -5.26
CA GLY A 565 -4.14 -4.99 -6.69
C GLY A 565 -2.81 -5.60 -7.10
N LYS A 566 -1.94 -5.95 -6.14
CA LYS A 566 -0.63 -6.59 -6.41
C LYS A 566 -0.81 -8.05 -6.79
N LEU A 567 0.06 -8.58 -7.63
CA LEU A 567 0.13 -9.99 -7.94
C LEU A 567 0.39 -10.82 -6.67
N SER A 568 -0.40 -11.90 -6.47
CA SER A 568 -0.20 -12.85 -5.37
C SER A 568 0.42 -14.14 -5.90
N ARG A 569 1.76 -14.24 -5.84
CA ARG A 569 2.51 -15.43 -6.31
C ARG A 569 2.13 -16.69 -5.53
N THR A 570 2.02 -16.58 -4.21
CA THR A 570 1.63 -17.71 -3.35
C THR A 570 0.25 -18.25 -3.71
N LYS A 571 -0.73 -17.35 -3.97
CA LYS A 571 -2.08 -17.76 -4.38
C LYS A 571 -2.07 -18.30 -5.82
N ALA A 572 -1.29 -17.71 -6.73
CA ALA A 572 -1.13 -18.19 -8.10
C ALA A 572 -0.56 -19.62 -8.11
N ARG A 573 0.50 -19.86 -7.33
CA ARG A 573 1.08 -21.19 -7.13
C ARG A 573 0.06 -22.19 -6.60
N HIS A 574 -0.69 -21.82 -5.56
CA HIS A 574 -1.72 -22.69 -4.97
C HIS A 574 -2.80 -23.08 -5.98
N LEU A 575 -3.37 -22.09 -6.67
CA LEU A 575 -4.42 -22.32 -7.67
C LEU A 575 -3.92 -23.11 -8.89
N TYR A 576 -2.66 -22.95 -9.26
CA TYR A 576 -2.04 -23.74 -10.32
C TYR A 576 -1.88 -25.23 -9.89
N LEU A 577 -1.31 -25.45 -8.71
CA LEU A 577 -1.10 -26.82 -8.18
C LEU A 577 -2.40 -27.54 -7.83
N SER A 578 -3.48 -26.83 -7.46
CA SER A 578 -4.81 -27.41 -7.24
C SER A 578 -5.59 -27.67 -8.53
N GLY A 579 -5.08 -27.20 -9.69
CA GLY A 579 -5.75 -27.32 -11.00
C GLY A 579 -6.90 -26.34 -11.21
N GLU A 580 -7.06 -25.33 -10.33
CA GLU A 580 -8.06 -24.27 -10.50
C GLU A 580 -7.65 -23.26 -11.58
N ILE A 581 -6.35 -23.02 -11.75
CA ILE A 581 -5.80 -22.34 -12.92
C ILE A 581 -5.49 -23.40 -13.98
N GLN A 582 -6.20 -23.31 -15.10
CA GLN A 582 -6.01 -24.22 -16.23
C GLN A 582 -5.26 -23.48 -17.35
N PRO A 583 -4.00 -23.87 -17.63
CA PRO A 583 -3.27 -23.35 -18.79
C PRO A 583 -3.91 -23.75 -20.11
N TYR A 584 -3.64 -22.96 -21.16
CA TYR A 584 -3.90 -23.38 -22.52
C TYR A 584 -2.99 -24.56 -22.91
N ASP A 585 -3.54 -25.48 -23.72
CA ASP A 585 -2.78 -26.57 -24.34
C ASP A 585 -2.02 -27.45 -23.32
N ILE A 586 -2.70 -27.86 -22.23
CA ILE A 586 -2.16 -28.85 -21.32
C ILE A 586 -1.81 -30.07 -22.18
N ALA A 587 -0.55 -30.44 -22.27
CA ALA A 587 -0.15 -31.69 -22.89
C ALA A 587 -0.82 -32.83 -22.11
N ALA A 588 -1.68 -33.57 -22.80
CA ALA A 588 -2.41 -34.70 -22.25
C ALA A 588 -1.46 -35.82 -21.79
#